data_1289cbc10f4e7dcda9d51487425708e6
#
_entry.id   1289cbc10f4e7dcda9d51487425708e6
#
_cell.length_a   1.000
_cell.length_b   1.000
_cell.length_c   1.000
_cell.angle_alpha   90.00
_cell.angle_beta   90.00
_cell.angle_gamma   90.00
#
_symmetry.space_group_name_H-M   'P 1'
#
loop_
_entity.id
_entity.type
_entity.pdbx_description
1 polymer ?
#
loop_
_entity_poly.entity_id
_entity_poly.type
_entity_poly.pdbx_seq_one_letter_code
_entity_poly.pdbx_strand_id
1 'polypeptide(L)'
;HCKILVVAQTALLLGLDGVILAYVGGPRLAGWISRIWPGLPDRVAWLFPWKRLRLQRDFSSVLAMLLDAGLPEARALDLAGESTANAVMRGRAVGAVTDLERGAGLPSALRRLDASGQFRWRLENAMQGPARFRAALDGWHEVLSARAWQLEQTAAQLATTGLVLVNGLFVGVLALGVFGMLLSMIEGGFLW
;
A
#
# COMPACT_ATOMS: atom_id res chain seq x y z
N HIS A 1 -5.00 -35.72 -21.87
CA HIS A 1 -4.29 -35.22 -20.68
C HIS A 1 -3.13 -34.26 -21.06
N CYS A 2 -2.35 -34.52 -22.12
CA CYS A 2 -1.22 -33.71 -22.52
C CYS A 2 -1.60 -32.24 -22.88
N LYS A 3 -2.75 -32.02 -23.55
CA LYS A 3 -3.25 -30.68 -23.93
C LYS A 3 -3.59 -29.82 -22.70
N ILE A 4 -4.12 -30.39 -21.64
CA ILE A 4 -4.47 -29.67 -20.40
C ILE A 4 -3.19 -29.21 -19.68
N LEU A 5 -2.16 -30.08 -19.64
CA LEU A 5 -0.85 -29.75 -19.06
C LEU A 5 -0.17 -28.60 -19.81
N VAL A 6 -0.18 -28.63 -21.14
CA VAL A 6 0.41 -27.57 -21.97
C VAL A 6 -0.32 -26.24 -21.78
N VAL A 7 -1.66 -26.26 -21.74
CA VAL A 7 -2.47 -25.05 -21.51
C VAL A 7 -2.22 -24.48 -20.10
N ALA A 8 -2.16 -25.33 -19.09
CA ALA A 8 -1.85 -24.90 -17.71
C ALA A 8 -0.44 -24.28 -17.62
N GLN A 9 0.52 -24.88 -18.30
CA GLN A 9 1.91 -24.41 -18.32
C GLN A 9 2.04 -23.06 -19.04
N THR A 10 1.40 -22.89 -20.20
CA THR A 10 1.41 -21.60 -20.92
C THR A 10 0.68 -20.50 -20.14
N ALA A 11 -0.43 -20.80 -19.49
CA ALA A 11 -1.15 -19.85 -18.65
C ALA A 11 -0.30 -19.41 -17.44
N LEU A 12 0.46 -20.32 -16.83
CA LEU A 12 1.33 -20.03 -15.70
C LEU A 12 2.53 -19.19 -16.12
N LEU A 13 3.15 -19.45 -17.28
CA LEU A 13 4.23 -18.64 -17.84
C LEU A 13 3.74 -17.22 -18.17
N LEU A 14 2.60 -17.07 -18.84
CA LEU A 14 2.02 -15.77 -19.13
C LEU A 14 1.66 -14.99 -17.86
N GLY A 15 1.20 -15.68 -16.81
CA GLY A 15 0.95 -15.09 -15.48
C GLY A 15 2.24 -14.59 -14.84
N LEU A 16 3.32 -15.37 -14.89
CA LEU A 16 4.62 -15.00 -14.36
C LEU A 16 5.23 -13.80 -15.11
N ASP A 17 5.19 -13.82 -16.44
CA ASP A 17 5.63 -12.70 -17.28
C ASP A 17 4.83 -11.44 -16.98
N GLY A 18 3.52 -11.55 -16.78
CA GLY A 18 2.66 -10.44 -16.37
C GLY A 18 3.06 -9.84 -15.02
N VAL A 19 3.40 -10.67 -14.04
CA VAL A 19 3.89 -10.22 -12.72
C VAL A 19 5.25 -9.53 -12.84
N ILE A 20 6.18 -10.09 -13.61
CA ILE A 20 7.50 -9.51 -13.85
C ILE A 20 7.37 -8.15 -14.56
N LEU A 21 6.55 -8.06 -15.60
CA LEU A 21 6.27 -6.81 -16.30
C LEU A 21 5.61 -5.77 -15.40
N ALA A 22 4.69 -6.19 -14.53
CA ALA A 22 4.09 -5.31 -13.54
C ALA A 22 5.11 -4.81 -12.50
N TYR A 23 6.04 -5.65 -12.10
CA TYR A 23 7.09 -5.28 -11.14
C TYR A 23 8.13 -4.33 -11.76
N VAL A 24 8.65 -4.67 -12.95
CA VAL A 24 9.67 -3.86 -13.65
C VAL A 24 9.07 -2.55 -14.20
N GLY A 25 7.85 -2.62 -14.73
CA GLY A 25 7.13 -1.48 -15.27
C GLY A 25 6.37 -0.64 -14.25
N GLY A 26 6.39 -1.01 -12.94
CA GLY A 26 5.53 -0.47 -11.90
C GLY A 26 5.34 1.05 -11.90
N PRO A 27 6.41 1.88 -11.87
CA PRO A 27 6.26 3.33 -11.91
C PRO A 27 5.72 3.88 -13.25
N ARG A 28 6.11 3.28 -14.38
CA ARG A 28 5.64 3.67 -15.71
C ARG A 28 4.20 3.24 -15.96
N LEU A 29 3.85 2.03 -15.55
CA LEU A 29 2.48 1.51 -15.62
C LEU A 29 1.54 2.29 -14.71
N ALA A 30 1.96 2.64 -13.50
CA ALA A 30 1.19 3.49 -12.60
C ALA A 30 0.94 4.87 -13.22
N GLY A 31 1.95 5.48 -13.88
CA GLY A 31 1.80 6.74 -14.61
C GLY A 31 0.86 6.63 -15.81
N TRP A 32 0.89 5.53 -16.54
CA TRP A 32 -0.01 5.29 -17.66
C TRP A 32 -1.47 5.05 -17.20
N ILE A 33 -1.66 4.24 -16.15
CA ILE A 33 -2.97 3.96 -15.55
C ILE A 33 -3.57 5.24 -14.94
N SER A 34 -2.76 6.09 -14.29
CA SER A 34 -3.23 7.36 -13.73
C SER A 34 -3.70 8.35 -14.80
N ARG A 35 -3.20 8.22 -16.03
CA ARG A 35 -3.64 9.04 -17.18
C ARG A 35 -5.00 8.60 -17.71
N ILE A 36 -5.31 7.29 -17.66
CA ILE A 36 -6.58 6.72 -18.15
C ILE A 36 -7.66 6.81 -17.06
N TRP A 37 -7.27 6.52 -15.81
CA TRP A 37 -8.19 6.54 -14.66
C TRP A 37 -7.56 7.30 -13.50
N PRO A 38 -7.76 8.65 -13.46
CA PRO A 38 -7.25 9.48 -12.40
C PRO A 38 -7.82 9.03 -11.04
N GLY A 39 -6.95 8.80 -10.05
CA GLY A 39 -7.31 8.39 -8.69
C GLY A 39 -7.40 6.88 -8.45
N LEU A 40 -7.31 6.02 -9.48
CA LEU A 40 -7.28 4.56 -9.28
C LEU A 40 -5.99 4.11 -8.59
N PRO A 41 -4.78 4.61 -8.95
CA PRO A 41 -3.55 4.29 -8.22
C PRO A 41 -3.61 4.69 -6.74
N ASP A 42 -4.25 5.82 -6.43
CA ASP A 42 -4.39 6.32 -5.06
C ASP A 42 -5.30 5.43 -4.22
N ARG A 43 -6.40 4.94 -4.81
CA ARG A 43 -7.31 3.98 -4.16
C ARG A 43 -6.63 2.64 -3.93
N VAL A 44 -5.89 2.14 -4.91
CA VAL A 44 -5.09 0.91 -4.79
C VAL A 44 -3.99 1.10 -3.73
N ALA A 45 -3.29 2.23 -3.76
CA ALA A 45 -2.30 2.55 -2.73
C ALA A 45 -2.91 2.58 -1.32
N TRP A 46 -4.16 3.01 -1.20
CA TRP A 46 -4.89 3.05 0.07
C TRP A 46 -5.24 1.66 0.62
N LEU A 47 -5.30 0.61 -0.21
CA LEU A 47 -5.49 -0.78 0.24
C LEU A 47 -4.27 -1.30 1.02
N PHE A 48 -3.09 -0.75 0.77
CA PHE A 48 -1.88 -1.19 1.45
C PHE A 48 -1.71 -0.49 2.80
N PRO A 49 -1.74 -1.22 3.93
CA PRO A 49 -1.70 -0.63 5.27
C PRO A 49 -0.43 0.18 5.53
N TRP A 50 0.73 -0.22 5.02
CA TRP A 50 1.98 0.54 5.18
C TRP A 50 1.96 1.88 4.45
N LYS A 51 1.32 1.98 3.28
CA LYS A 51 1.16 3.24 2.57
C LYS A 51 0.24 4.20 3.32
N ARG A 52 -0.83 3.68 3.94
CA ARG A 52 -1.72 4.49 4.78
C ARG A 52 -0.99 5.09 5.98
N LEU A 53 -0.13 4.30 6.65
CA LEU A 53 0.66 4.79 7.79
C LEU A 53 1.67 5.87 7.36
N ARG A 54 2.31 5.71 6.19
CA ARG A 54 3.21 6.73 5.64
C ARG A 54 2.45 8.02 5.32
N LEU A 55 1.31 7.93 4.63
CA LEU A 55 0.47 9.08 4.34
C LEU A 55 -0.02 9.79 5.62
N GLN A 56 -0.38 9.04 6.64
CA GLN A 56 -0.79 9.59 7.93
C GLN A 56 0.36 10.32 8.63
N ARG A 57 1.57 9.74 8.59
CA ARG A 57 2.78 10.39 9.12
C ARG A 57 3.07 11.70 8.39
N ASP A 58 3.10 11.67 7.05
CA ASP A 58 3.45 12.83 6.24
C ASP A 58 2.41 13.95 6.42
N PHE A 59 1.12 13.61 6.39
CA PHE A 59 0.03 14.53 6.68
C PHE A 59 0.16 15.18 8.06
N SER A 60 0.34 14.36 9.11
CA SER A 60 0.41 14.86 10.48
C SER A 60 1.65 15.71 10.73
N SER A 61 2.78 15.39 10.08
CA SER A 61 4.01 16.18 10.16
C SER A 61 3.84 17.58 9.55
N VAL A 62 3.26 17.65 8.35
CA VAL A 62 3.00 18.92 7.67
C VAL A 62 1.95 19.73 8.44
N LEU A 63 0.87 19.10 8.89
CA LEU A 63 -0.17 19.77 9.67
C LEU A 63 0.42 20.39 10.96
N ALA A 64 1.21 19.65 11.71
CA ALA A 64 1.84 20.15 12.92
C ALA A 64 2.76 21.35 12.64
N MET A 65 3.54 21.28 11.55
CA MET A 65 4.41 22.39 11.13
C MET A 65 3.60 23.64 10.79
N LEU A 66 2.49 23.50 10.07
CA LEU A 66 1.66 24.62 9.67
C LEU A 66 0.92 25.24 10.86
N LEU A 67 0.45 24.43 11.81
CA LEU A 67 -0.17 24.90 13.04
C LEU A 67 0.86 25.63 13.95
N ASP A 68 2.09 25.10 14.09
CA ASP A 68 3.18 25.74 14.82
C ASP A 68 3.63 27.07 14.17
N ALA A 69 3.43 27.22 12.85
CA ALA A 69 3.66 28.45 12.11
C ALA A 69 2.51 29.48 12.28
N GLY A 70 1.44 29.11 13.00
CA GLY A 70 0.30 29.99 13.29
C GLY A 70 -0.70 30.12 12.15
N LEU A 71 -0.71 29.16 11.20
CA LEU A 71 -1.75 29.15 10.16
C LEU A 71 -3.12 28.79 10.76
N PRO A 72 -4.22 29.36 10.20
CA PRO A 72 -5.59 28.96 10.56
C PRO A 72 -5.79 27.46 10.32
N GLU A 73 -6.50 26.78 11.23
CA GLU A 73 -6.70 25.32 11.23
C GLU A 73 -7.25 24.79 9.90
N ALA A 74 -8.25 25.46 9.32
CA ALA A 74 -8.84 25.07 8.05
C ALA A 74 -7.82 25.13 6.90
N ARG A 75 -7.00 26.18 6.86
CA ARG A 75 -5.96 26.35 5.83
C ARG A 75 -4.82 25.36 6.02
N ALA A 76 -4.44 25.10 7.28
CA ALA A 76 -3.41 24.11 7.61
C ALA A 76 -3.84 22.69 7.19
N LEU A 77 -5.11 22.32 7.42
CA LEU A 77 -5.67 21.03 6.99
C LEU A 77 -5.70 20.87 5.47
N ASP A 78 -6.10 21.90 4.75
CA ASP A 78 -6.18 21.90 3.29
C ASP A 78 -4.77 21.69 2.69
N LEU A 79 -3.80 22.51 3.09
CA LEU A 79 -2.41 22.42 2.64
C LEU A 79 -1.75 21.09 3.02
N ALA A 80 -2.00 20.59 4.24
CA ALA A 80 -1.50 19.29 4.66
C ALA A 80 -2.12 18.15 3.82
N GLY A 81 -3.39 18.25 3.46
CA GLY A 81 -4.05 17.31 2.56
C GLY A 81 -3.43 17.31 1.15
N GLU A 82 -3.16 18.50 0.62
CA GLU A 82 -2.50 18.67 -0.70
C GLU A 82 -1.09 18.10 -0.73
N SER A 83 -0.31 18.31 0.34
CA SER A 83 1.08 17.86 0.45
C SER A 83 1.24 16.34 0.34
N THR A 84 0.21 15.56 0.67
CA THR A 84 0.25 14.09 0.56
C THR A 84 0.21 13.57 -0.87
N ALA A 85 -0.12 14.40 -1.84
CA ALA A 85 -0.31 14.03 -3.25
C ALA A 85 -1.22 12.79 -3.46
N ASN A 86 -2.14 12.51 -2.51
CA ASN A 86 -3.05 11.38 -2.54
C ASN A 86 -4.51 11.84 -2.52
N ALA A 87 -5.28 11.49 -3.55
CA ALA A 87 -6.66 11.93 -3.71
C ALA A 87 -7.58 11.50 -2.54
N VAL A 88 -7.36 10.32 -1.96
CA VAL A 88 -8.16 9.83 -0.82
C VAL A 88 -7.88 10.66 0.43
N MET A 89 -6.60 10.93 0.71
CA MET A 89 -6.20 11.74 1.88
C MET A 89 -6.68 13.17 1.75
N ARG A 90 -6.52 13.76 0.56
CA ARG A 90 -7.04 15.09 0.25
C ARG A 90 -8.55 15.17 0.42
N GLY A 91 -9.32 14.22 -0.09
CA GLY A 91 -10.78 14.18 0.09
C GLY A 91 -11.19 14.11 1.56
N ARG A 92 -10.45 13.39 2.40
CA ARG A 92 -10.68 13.36 3.85
C ARG A 92 -10.32 14.66 4.55
N ALA A 93 -9.24 15.32 4.11
CA ALA A 93 -8.83 16.63 4.62
C ALA A 93 -9.89 17.70 4.29
N VAL A 94 -10.40 17.75 3.06
CA VAL A 94 -11.52 18.61 2.69
C VAL A 94 -12.76 18.36 3.53
N GLY A 95 -13.09 17.08 3.79
CA GLY A 95 -14.19 16.74 4.70
C GLY A 95 -13.96 17.25 6.13
N ALA A 96 -12.71 17.22 6.63
CA ALA A 96 -12.36 17.76 7.94
C ALA A 96 -12.47 19.31 7.98
N VAL A 97 -12.07 19.98 6.89
CA VAL A 97 -12.28 21.45 6.75
C VAL A 97 -13.76 21.79 6.83
N THR A 98 -14.60 21.04 6.11
CA THR A 98 -16.06 21.25 6.17
C THR A 98 -16.64 21.04 7.58
N ASP A 99 -16.10 20.08 8.34
CA ASP A 99 -16.53 19.87 9.74
C ASP A 99 -16.10 21.04 10.64
N LEU A 100 -14.89 21.61 10.43
CA LEU A 100 -14.44 22.84 11.11
C LEU A 100 -15.35 24.05 10.80
N GLU A 101 -15.70 24.24 9.52
CA GLU A 101 -16.59 25.31 9.10
C GLU A 101 -17.98 25.20 9.72
N ARG A 102 -18.42 24.00 10.08
CA ARG A 102 -19.65 23.73 10.83
C ARG A 102 -19.50 23.92 12.33
N GLY A 103 -18.36 24.37 12.81
CA GLY A 103 -18.10 24.62 14.23
C GLY A 103 -17.58 23.42 15.00
N ALA A 104 -17.19 22.33 14.35
CA ALA A 104 -16.50 21.24 15.04
C ALA A 104 -15.09 21.69 15.44
N GLY A 105 -14.62 21.27 16.62
CA GLY A 105 -13.22 21.49 16.99
C GLY A 105 -12.25 20.65 16.16
N LEU A 106 -11.01 21.10 16.01
CA LEU A 106 -9.96 20.43 15.25
C LEU A 106 -9.80 18.93 15.59
N PRO A 107 -9.77 18.51 16.89
CA PRO A 107 -9.68 17.09 17.21
C PRO A 107 -10.86 16.25 16.69
N SER A 108 -12.05 16.82 16.64
CA SER A 108 -13.25 16.15 16.11
C SER A 108 -13.21 16.01 14.59
N ALA A 109 -12.76 17.04 13.88
CA ALA A 109 -12.60 17.05 12.44
C ALA A 109 -11.57 16.00 11.98
N LEU A 110 -10.52 15.78 12.77
CA LEU A 110 -9.46 14.79 12.48
C LEU A 110 -9.93 13.33 12.57
N ARG A 111 -11.12 13.02 13.10
CA ARG A 111 -11.66 11.65 13.12
C ARG A 111 -11.75 11.02 11.74
N ARG A 112 -11.91 11.83 10.69
CA ARG A 112 -11.93 11.33 9.30
C ARG A 112 -10.56 10.85 8.82
N LEU A 113 -9.49 11.34 9.41
CA LEU A 113 -8.11 11.12 9.02
C LEU A 113 -7.40 10.09 9.90
N ASP A 114 -7.86 9.92 11.12
CA ASP A 114 -7.26 9.02 12.12
C ASP A 114 -8.28 7.98 12.63
N ALA A 115 -8.21 6.78 12.06
CA ALA A 115 -9.03 5.66 12.50
C ALA A 115 -8.62 5.11 13.89
N SER A 116 -7.35 5.33 14.30
CA SER A 116 -6.81 4.84 15.58
C SER A 116 -7.13 5.75 16.77
N GLY A 117 -7.44 7.01 16.51
CA GLY A 117 -7.64 8.04 17.52
C GLY A 117 -6.35 8.53 18.21
N GLN A 118 -5.20 7.94 17.92
CA GLN A 118 -3.94 8.30 18.55
C GLN A 118 -3.45 9.69 18.15
N PHE A 119 -3.59 10.03 16.88
CA PHE A 119 -3.24 11.36 16.38
C PHE A 119 -4.09 12.44 17.03
N ARG A 120 -5.41 12.22 17.06
CA ARG A 120 -6.36 13.12 17.71
C ARG A 120 -6.01 13.35 19.17
N TRP A 121 -5.79 12.28 19.94
CA TRP A 121 -5.46 12.36 21.36
C TRP A 121 -4.17 13.16 21.62
N ARG A 122 -3.12 12.93 20.80
CA ARG A 122 -1.87 13.66 20.92
C ARG A 122 -2.04 15.14 20.61
N LEU A 123 -2.79 15.45 19.58
CA LEU A 123 -3.07 16.84 19.21
C LEU A 123 -3.91 17.55 20.25
N GLU A 124 -4.90 16.89 20.82
CA GLU A 124 -5.75 17.43 21.91
C GLU A 124 -4.90 17.74 23.14
N ASN A 125 -3.98 16.85 23.51
CA ASN A 125 -3.03 17.11 24.60
C ASN A 125 -2.07 18.27 24.27
N ALA A 126 -1.63 18.41 23.04
CA ALA A 126 -0.78 19.53 22.63
C ALA A 126 -1.51 20.88 22.71
N MET A 127 -2.82 20.90 22.38
CA MET A 127 -3.62 22.11 22.50
C MET A 127 -3.85 22.56 23.94
N GLN A 128 -3.80 21.66 24.91
CA GLN A 128 -3.97 21.95 26.34
C GLN A 128 -2.65 22.29 27.07
N GLY A 129 -1.50 22.02 26.43
CA GLY A 129 -0.17 22.18 27.01
C GLY A 129 0.65 23.30 26.36
N PRO A 130 1.77 23.69 26.99
CA PRO A 130 2.70 24.67 26.41
C PRO A 130 3.55 24.09 25.26
N ALA A 131 3.42 22.80 24.98
CA ALA A 131 4.20 22.12 23.95
C ALA A 131 3.71 22.48 22.54
N ARG A 132 4.65 22.67 21.62
CA ARG A 132 4.34 22.84 20.20
C ARG A 132 3.78 21.55 19.62
N PHE A 133 2.89 21.66 18.63
CA PHE A 133 2.26 20.51 17.98
C PHE A 133 3.29 19.50 17.46
N ARG A 134 4.37 19.98 16.87
CA ARG A 134 5.45 19.12 16.38
C ARG A 134 6.09 18.29 17.49
N ALA A 135 6.38 18.90 18.64
CA ALA A 135 6.96 18.20 19.78
C ALA A 135 6.03 17.12 20.35
N ALA A 136 4.72 17.35 20.32
CA ALA A 136 3.73 16.36 20.75
C ALA A 136 3.65 15.12 19.84
N LEU A 137 4.10 15.24 18.58
CA LEU A 137 4.14 14.17 17.60
C LEU A 137 5.50 13.49 17.50
N ASP A 138 6.54 14.01 18.17
CA ASP A 138 7.84 13.36 18.24
C ASP A 138 7.70 11.94 18.82
N GLY A 139 8.50 11.01 18.31
CA GLY A 139 8.41 9.58 18.64
C GLY A 139 7.21 8.86 18.02
N TRP A 140 6.06 9.51 17.81
CA TRP A 140 4.92 8.87 17.13
C TRP A 140 5.17 8.68 15.64
N HIS A 141 5.79 9.66 14.99
CA HIS A 141 6.19 9.56 13.58
C HIS A 141 7.20 8.42 13.36
N GLU A 142 8.11 8.21 14.31
CA GLU A 142 9.06 7.08 14.29
C GLU A 142 8.34 5.74 14.42
N VAL A 143 7.39 5.64 15.35
CA VAL A 143 6.56 4.44 15.51
C VAL A 143 5.75 4.13 14.25
N LEU A 144 5.15 5.15 13.62
CA LEU A 144 4.43 4.98 12.36
C LEU A 144 5.35 4.49 11.23
N SER A 145 6.56 5.06 11.16
CA SER A 145 7.56 4.68 10.16
C SER A 145 8.04 3.24 10.37
N ALA A 146 8.34 2.87 11.63
CA ALA A 146 8.76 1.52 11.98
C ALA A 146 7.67 0.48 11.67
N ARG A 147 6.41 0.77 12.01
CA ARG A 147 5.27 -0.10 11.68
C ARG A 147 5.05 -0.22 10.17
N ALA A 148 5.13 0.88 9.44
CA ALA A 148 5.02 0.87 7.98
C ALA A 148 6.09 -0.02 7.36
N TRP A 149 7.34 0.12 7.82
CA TRP A 149 8.47 -0.67 7.36
C TRP A 149 8.31 -2.17 7.69
N GLN A 150 7.88 -2.52 8.90
CA GLN A 150 7.60 -3.90 9.28
C GLN A 150 6.54 -4.56 8.40
N LEU A 151 5.43 -3.85 8.14
CA LEU A 151 4.36 -4.36 7.28
C LEU A 151 4.84 -4.54 5.83
N GLU A 152 5.66 -3.62 5.32
CA GLU A 152 6.25 -3.72 3.99
C GLU A 152 7.21 -4.91 3.88
N GLN A 153 8.07 -5.12 4.88
CA GLN A 153 8.97 -6.27 4.97
C GLN A 153 8.19 -7.60 5.02
N THR A 154 7.17 -7.66 5.85
CA THR A 154 6.34 -8.87 5.96
C THR A 154 5.63 -9.16 4.63
N ALA A 155 5.09 -8.15 3.97
CA ALA A 155 4.47 -8.30 2.66
C ALA A 155 5.47 -8.75 1.59
N ALA A 156 6.69 -8.19 1.59
CA ALA A 156 7.76 -8.60 0.68
C ALA A 156 8.18 -10.05 0.91
N GLN A 157 8.32 -10.48 2.17
CA GLN A 157 8.65 -11.87 2.51
C GLN A 157 7.56 -12.84 2.05
N LEU A 158 6.28 -12.51 2.31
CA LEU A 158 5.15 -13.33 1.86
C LEU A 158 5.11 -13.44 0.33
N ALA A 159 5.35 -12.34 -0.39
CA ALA A 159 5.41 -12.34 -1.83
C ALA A 159 6.56 -13.21 -2.36
N THR A 160 7.75 -13.10 -1.77
CA THR A 160 8.92 -13.91 -2.14
C THR A 160 8.67 -15.39 -1.87
N THR A 161 8.15 -15.74 -0.69
CA THR A 161 7.82 -17.12 -0.34
C THR A 161 6.76 -17.70 -1.29
N GLY A 162 5.72 -16.91 -1.59
CA GLY A 162 4.69 -17.31 -2.56
C GLY A 162 5.28 -17.58 -3.96
N LEU A 163 6.18 -16.71 -4.42
CA LEU A 163 6.85 -16.87 -5.71
C LEU A 163 7.71 -18.14 -5.75
N VAL A 164 8.45 -18.43 -4.67
CA VAL A 164 9.29 -19.65 -4.54
C VAL A 164 8.41 -20.90 -4.58
N LEU A 165 7.27 -20.91 -3.87
CA LEU A 165 6.32 -22.03 -3.87
C LEU A 165 5.73 -22.27 -5.27
N VAL A 166 5.33 -21.21 -5.96
CA VAL A 166 4.80 -21.29 -7.34
C VAL A 166 5.87 -21.84 -8.28
N ASN A 167 7.11 -21.37 -8.17
CA ASN A 167 8.23 -21.86 -8.98
C ASN A 167 8.54 -23.34 -8.68
N GLY A 168 8.56 -23.72 -7.40
CA GLY A 168 8.76 -25.12 -6.98
C GLY A 168 7.68 -26.06 -7.52
N LEU A 169 6.41 -25.62 -7.46
CA LEU A 169 5.30 -26.36 -8.05
C LEU A 169 5.47 -26.55 -9.57
N PHE A 170 5.87 -25.49 -10.25
CA PHE A 170 6.12 -25.51 -11.71
C PHE A 170 7.22 -26.51 -12.08
N VAL A 171 8.36 -26.46 -11.38
CA VAL A 171 9.46 -27.41 -11.60
C VAL A 171 9.04 -28.84 -11.30
N GLY A 172 8.27 -29.05 -10.25
CA GLY A 172 7.71 -30.37 -9.90
C GLY A 172 6.81 -30.94 -11.00
N VAL A 173 5.91 -30.12 -11.55
CA VAL A 173 5.02 -30.55 -12.67
C VAL A 173 5.84 -30.87 -13.92
N LEU A 174 6.86 -30.05 -14.25
CA LEU A 174 7.76 -30.33 -15.36
C LEU A 174 8.51 -31.67 -15.18
N ALA A 175 9.07 -31.91 -14.00
CA ALA A 175 9.77 -33.13 -13.69
C ALA A 175 8.87 -34.36 -13.87
N LEU A 176 7.65 -34.32 -13.31
CA LEU A 176 6.67 -35.39 -13.48
C LEU A 176 6.29 -35.61 -14.94
N GLY A 177 6.17 -34.55 -15.74
CA GLY A 177 5.90 -34.64 -17.17
C GLY A 177 7.02 -35.33 -17.94
N VAL A 178 8.26 -34.97 -17.66
CA VAL A 178 9.44 -35.59 -18.30
C VAL A 178 9.58 -37.06 -17.91
N PHE A 179 9.46 -37.38 -16.62
CA PHE A 179 9.52 -38.76 -16.15
C PHE A 179 8.38 -39.63 -16.69
N GLY A 180 7.15 -39.08 -16.75
CA GLY A 180 6.00 -39.75 -17.35
C GLY A 180 6.20 -40.05 -18.83
N MET A 181 6.82 -39.14 -19.59
CA MET A 181 7.17 -39.35 -20.98
C MET A 181 8.22 -40.45 -21.14
N LEU A 182 9.26 -40.45 -20.31
CA LEU A 182 10.32 -41.48 -20.35
C LEU A 182 9.77 -42.87 -20.03
N LEU A 183 8.92 -42.98 -19.01
CA LEU A 183 8.25 -44.24 -18.66
C LEU A 183 7.38 -44.76 -19.79
N SER A 184 6.61 -43.91 -20.46
CA SER A 184 5.76 -44.30 -21.60
C SER A 184 6.59 -44.79 -22.80
N MET A 185 7.77 -44.25 -23.03
CA MET A 185 8.70 -44.71 -24.05
C MET A 185 9.26 -46.12 -23.73
N ILE A 186 9.59 -46.37 -22.45
CA ILE A 186 10.09 -47.67 -22.00
C ILE A 186 9.01 -48.73 -22.12
N GLU A 187 7.78 -48.43 -21.64
CA GLU A 187 6.65 -49.36 -21.74
C GLU A 187 6.28 -49.67 -23.22
N GLY A 188 6.28 -48.64 -24.08
CA GLY A 188 6.02 -48.82 -25.53
C GLY A 188 7.12 -49.57 -26.25
N GLY A 189 8.38 -49.50 -25.78
CA GLY A 189 9.52 -50.25 -26.35
C GLY A 189 9.59 -51.72 -25.96
N PHE A 190 8.93 -52.13 -24.88
CA PHE A 190 8.85 -53.55 -24.46
C PHE A 190 7.74 -54.34 -25.15
N LEU A 191 6.90 -53.69 -25.92
CA LEU A 191 5.77 -54.33 -26.63
C LEU A 191 6.09 -54.67 -28.08
N TRP A 192 7.34 -54.58 -28.51
CA TRP A 192 7.89 -55.04 -29.78
C TRP A 192 9.09 -56.01 -29.47
#